data_8690f9de8d574e0a5b5ee734aceff2de
#
_entry.id   8690f9de8d574e0a5b5ee734aceff2de
#
_cell.length_a   1.000
_cell.length_b   1.000
_cell.length_c   1.000
_cell.angle_alpha   90.00
_cell.angle_beta   90.00
_cell.angle_gamma   90.00
#
_symmetry.space_group_name_H-M   'P 1'
#
loop_
_entity.id
_entity.type
_entity.pdbx_description
1 polymer ?
#
loop_
_entity_poly.entity_id
_entity_poly.type
_entity_poly.pdbx_seq_one_letter_code
_entity_poly.pdbx_strand_id
1 'polypeptide(L)' 'MKNGTVKFFNESKGFGFIIEESSSNEYFVHVSGLIDRISEGDNVEFELKEGKKGLNAINVKVI' A
#
# COMPACT_ATOMS: atom_id res chain seq x y z
N MET A 1 8.41 -8.70 5.00
CA MET A 1 7.81 -7.42 4.53
C MET A 1 8.25 -7.14 3.10
N LYS A 2 7.37 -6.60 2.30
CA LYS A 2 7.69 -6.20 0.93
C LYS A 2 7.93 -4.70 0.88
N ASN A 3 8.70 -4.25 -0.09
CA ASN A 3 8.97 -2.83 -0.29
C ASN A 3 8.31 -2.35 -1.58
N GLY A 4 7.84 -1.12 -1.56
CA GLY A 4 7.23 -0.54 -2.73
C GLY A 4 7.14 0.97 -2.65
N THR A 5 6.48 1.53 -3.65
CA THR A 5 6.28 2.98 -3.74
C THR A 5 4.78 3.24 -3.89
N VAL A 6 4.29 4.24 -3.17
CA VAL A 6 2.88 4.61 -3.26
C VAL A 6 2.63 5.25 -4.63
N LYS A 7 1.77 4.62 -5.42
CA LYS A 7 1.38 5.16 -6.73
C LYS A 7 0.48 6.37 -6.56
N PHE A 8 -0.53 6.22 -5.71
CA PHE A 8 -1.34 7.35 -5.26
C PHE A 8 -2.09 6.92 -4.00
N PHE A 9 -2.57 7.89 -3.26
CA PHE A 9 -3.42 7.62 -2.12
C PHE A 9 -4.45 8.73 -1.99
N ASN A 10 -5.73 8.36 -1.93
CA ASN A 10 -6.83 9.30 -1.80
C ASN A 10 -7.31 9.30 -0.35
N GLU A 11 -6.91 10.31 0.39
CA GLU A 11 -7.26 10.41 1.82
C GLU A 11 -8.76 10.59 2.04
N SER A 12 -9.44 11.27 1.12
CA SER A 12 -10.88 11.50 1.24
C SER A 12 -11.67 10.20 1.16
N LYS A 13 -11.25 9.30 0.28
CA LYS A 13 -11.90 8.01 0.11
C LYS A 13 -11.27 6.90 0.94
N GLY A 14 -10.06 7.13 1.45
CA GLY A 14 -9.38 6.20 2.32
C GLY A 14 -8.79 4.99 1.63
N PHE A 15 -8.32 5.13 0.39
CA PHE A 15 -7.67 4.03 -0.31
C PHE A 15 -6.63 4.53 -1.31
N GLY A 16 -5.78 3.62 -1.75
CA GLY A 16 -4.78 3.91 -2.76
C GLY A 16 -4.17 2.63 -3.30
N PHE A 17 -3.07 2.78 -4.02
CA PHE A 17 -2.32 1.66 -4.58
C PHE A 17 -0.84 1.81 -4.33
N ILE A 18 -0.18 0.68 -4.11
CA ILE A 18 1.25 0.58 -3.91
C ILE A 18 1.81 -0.30 -5.00
N ILE A 19 2.91 0.12 -5.63
CA ILE A 19 3.62 -0.69 -6.63
C ILE A 19 4.77 -1.38 -5.92
N GLU A 20 4.78 -2.71 -5.99
CA GLU A 20 5.86 -3.50 -5.40
C GLU A 20 7.14 -3.30 -6.18
N GLU A 21 8.23 -3.00 -5.48
CA GLU A 21 9.51 -2.67 -6.11
C GLU A 21 10.08 -3.80 -6.96
N SER A 22 10.01 -5.03 -6.47
CA SER A 22 10.66 -6.17 -7.14
C SER A 22 9.89 -6.73 -8.32
N SER A 23 8.57 -6.53 -8.38
CA SER A 23 7.74 -7.17 -9.40
C SER A 23 6.88 -6.22 -10.20
N SER A 24 6.82 -4.94 -9.80
CA SER A 24 5.96 -3.92 -10.41
C SER A 24 4.47 -4.25 -10.32
N ASN A 25 4.09 -5.20 -9.48
CA ASN A 25 2.68 -5.48 -9.23
C ASN A 25 2.07 -4.36 -8.40
N GLU A 26 0.80 -4.05 -8.68
CA GLU A 26 0.07 -3.05 -7.92
C GLU A 26 -0.83 -3.74 -6.90
N TYR A 27 -0.84 -3.22 -5.69
CA TYR A 27 -1.68 -3.75 -4.61
C TYR A 27 -2.54 -2.65 -4.04
N PHE A 28 -3.79 -2.98 -3.78
CA PHE A 28 -4.74 -2.09 -3.13
C PHE A 28 -4.36 -1.90 -1.66
N VAL A 29 -4.47 -0.66 -1.17
CA VAL A 29 -4.27 -0.37 0.25
C VAL A 29 -5.45 0.46 0.74
N HIS A 30 -6.01 0.05 1.88
CA HIS A 30 -7.09 0.78 2.54
C HIS A 30 -6.51 1.51 3.75
N VAL A 31 -7.12 2.63 4.12
CA VAL A 31 -6.64 3.43 5.24
C VAL A 31 -6.51 2.61 6.53
N SER A 32 -7.36 1.62 6.72
CA SER A 32 -7.30 0.74 7.91
C SER A 32 -6.07 -0.16 7.92
N GLY A 33 -5.38 -0.31 6.79
CA GLY A 33 -4.15 -1.10 6.70
C GLY A 33 -2.88 -0.29 6.88
N LEU A 34 -2.99 0.99 7.19
CA LEU A 34 -1.82 1.85 7.36
C LEU A 34 -1.35 1.89 8.81
N ILE A 35 -0.04 1.77 9.00
CA ILE A 35 0.59 2.07 10.29
C ILE A 35 0.94 3.54 10.30
N ASP A 36 1.50 4.03 9.20
CA ASP A 36 1.85 5.44 9.02
C ASP A 36 0.98 6.06 7.94
N ARG A 37 0.82 7.38 8.00
CA ARG A 37 0.18 8.12 6.93
C ARG A 37 1.11 8.11 5.72
N ILE A 38 0.56 7.82 4.55
CA ILE A 38 1.32 7.74 3.31
C ILE A 38 0.84 8.78 2.31
N SER A 39 1.73 9.11 1.36
CA SER A 39 1.42 10.03 0.27
C SER A 39 2.00 9.49 -1.02
N GLU A 40 1.50 9.99 -2.14
CA GLU A 40 2.00 9.61 -3.46
C GLU A 40 3.53 9.77 -3.51
N GLY A 41 4.19 8.75 -4.00
CA GLY A 41 5.65 8.74 -4.16
C GLY A 41 6.43 8.28 -2.94
N ASP A 42 5.78 8.06 -1.80
CA ASP A 42 6.48 7.59 -0.61
C ASP A 42 6.98 6.17 -0.80
N ASN A 43 8.17 5.90 -0.27
CA ASN A 43 8.68 4.54 -0.19
C ASN A 43 8.15 3.91 1.09
N VAL A 44 7.59 2.71 0.96
CA VAL A 44 6.93 2.03 2.07
C VAL A 44 7.34 0.57 2.12
N GLU A 45 7.21 -0.01 3.30
CA GLU A 45 7.22 -1.46 3.45
C GLU A 45 5.84 -1.90 3.90
N PHE A 46 5.45 -3.11 3.51
CA PHE A 46 4.10 -3.58 3.75
C PHE A 46 4.03 -5.09 3.71
N GLU A 47 2.94 -5.63 4.20
CA GLU A 47 2.61 -7.05 4.09
C GLU A 47 1.40 -7.20 3.19
N LEU A 48 1.20 -8.40 2.67
CA LEU A 48 0.05 -8.71 1.83
C LEU A 48 -0.90 -9.61 2.58
N LYS A 49 -2.19 -9.33 2.43
CA LYS A 49 -3.24 -10.16 2.99
C LYS A 49 -4.28 -10.41 1.92
N GLU A 50 -4.73 -11.65 1.81
CA GLU A 50 -5.78 -12.01 0.87
C GLU A 50 -7.10 -11.40 1.29
N GLY A 51 -7.74 -10.70 0.39
CA GLY A 51 -9.03 -10.07 0.60
C GLY A 51 -10.05 -10.53 -0.42
N LYS A 52 -11.25 -9.96 -0.37
CA LYS A 52 -12.34 -10.38 -1.26
C LYS A 52 -12.05 -10.15 -2.74
N LYS A 53 -11.23 -9.17 -3.06
CA LYS A 53 -10.91 -8.80 -4.44
C LYS A 53 -9.47 -9.11 -4.82
N GLY A 54 -8.78 -9.90 -4.01
CA GLY A 54 -7.39 -10.22 -4.24
C GLY A 54 -6.51 -9.76 -3.08
N LEU A 55 -5.22 -9.60 -3.33
CA LEU A 55 -4.27 -9.24 -2.29
C LEU A 55 -4.35 -7.75 -1.97
N ASN A 56 -4.38 -7.44 -0.68
CA ASN A 56 -4.35 -6.07 -0.19
C ASN A 56 -3.07 -5.84 0.61
N ALA A 57 -2.53 -4.63 0.53
CA ALA A 57 -1.40 -4.24 1.37
C ALA A 57 -1.91 -3.89 2.75
N ILE A 58 -1.24 -4.42 3.77
CA ILE A 58 -1.56 -4.14 5.18
C ILE A 58 -0.28 -3.81 5.92
N ASN A 59 -0.42 -3.25 7.11
CA ASN A 59 0.73 -2.87 7.96
C ASN A 59 1.71 -1.98 7.20
N VAL A 60 1.17 -1.06 6.42
CA VAL A 60 1.96 -0.19 5.55
C VAL A 60 2.67 0.87 6.39
N LYS A 61 3.96 0.96 6.21
CA LYS A 61 4.83 1.83 7.00
C LYS A 61 5.79 2.55 6.08
N VAL A 62 5.97 3.84 6.29
CA VAL A 62 6.95 4.63 5.53
C VAL A 62 8.35 4.23 5.98
N ILE A 63 9.20 4.00 4.99
CA ILE A 63 10.60 3.63 5.27
C ILE A 63 11.43 4.90 5.48
#